data_9f2cb791fc831ce113ca3189b748ade5
#
_entry.id   9f2cb791fc831ce113ca3189b748ade5
#
_cell.length_a   1.000
_cell.length_b   1.000
_cell.length_c   1.000
_cell.angle_alpha   90.00
_cell.angle_beta   90.00
_cell.angle_gamma   90.00
#
_symmetry.space_group_name_H-M   'P 1'
#
loop_
_entity.id
_entity.type
_entity.pdbx_description
1 polymer ?
#
loop_
_entity_poly.entity_id
_entity_poly.type
_entity_poly.pdbx_seq_one_letter_code
_entity_poly.pdbx_strand_id
1 'polypeptide(L)' 'MSARVGREITIGTFGTRDEAEIVQGLLASFGIDATVRADDAGGAYPFVLSGGAQVLVNESDATTASEVLANRTEI' A
#
# COMPACT_ATOMS: atom_id res chain seq x y z
N MET A 1 -14.98 -18.25 -4.19
CA MET A 1 -14.66 -18.13 -4.25
C MET A 1 -13.96 -17.41 -4.33
N SER A 2 -13.59 -17.25 -4.14
CA SER A 2 -12.96 -16.71 -4.06
C SER A 2 -12.64 -15.92 -4.79
N ALA A 3 -12.72 -15.49 -4.76
CA ALA A 3 -12.69 -14.65 -5.44
C ALA A 3 -11.71 -13.79 -5.36
N ARG A 4 -10.83 -13.81 -4.84
CA ARG A 4 -9.91 -13.01 -4.75
C ARG A 4 -9.16 -13.09 -5.82
N VAL A 5 -9.38 -13.35 -6.81
CA VAL A 5 -8.66 -13.37 -7.83
C VAL A 5 -8.30 -12.18 -8.34
N GLY A 6 -8.55 -11.21 -8.02
CA GLY A 6 -8.22 -10.06 -8.63
C GLY A 6 -6.87 -9.71 -8.62
N ARG A 7 -6.42 -8.69 -9.26
CA ARG A 7 -5.13 -8.37 -9.23
C ARG A 7 -4.87 -7.41 -8.18
N GLU A 8 -3.71 -7.29 -7.67
CA GLU A 8 -3.33 -6.32 -6.70
C GLU A 8 -2.83 -5.08 -7.39
N ILE A 9 -3.29 -3.93 -6.97
CA ILE A 9 -2.89 -2.69 -7.57
C ILE A 9 -2.22 -1.84 -6.53
N THR A 10 -1.09 -1.25 -6.88
CA THR A 10 -0.36 -0.39 -5.96
C THR A 10 -1.06 0.93 -5.88
N ILE A 11 -1.50 1.31 -4.70
CA ILE A 11 -2.17 2.56 -4.56
C ILE A 11 -1.28 3.61 -3.94
N GLY A 12 -0.12 3.27 -3.52
CA GLY A 12 0.80 4.27 -2.99
C GLY A 12 2.13 3.69 -2.70
N THR A 13 3.14 4.52 -2.77
CA THR A 13 4.48 4.12 -2.43
C THR A 13 4.96 5.06 -1.36
N PHE A 14 5.50 4.52 -0.31
CA PHE A 14 5.90 5.32 0.81
C PHE A 14 7.37 5.15 1.08
N GLY A 15 7.95 6.09 1.75
CA GLY A 15 9.38 6.05 1.96
C GLY A 15 9.82 5.02 2.96
N THR A 16 8.98 4.64 3.88
CA THR A 16 9.37 3.67 4.86
C THR A 16 8.29 2.65 5.03
N ARG A 17 8.65 1.48 5.57
CA ARG A 17 7.68 0.50 5.79
C ARG A 17 6.75 0.93 6.89
N ASP A 18 7.21 1.65 7.87
CA ASP A 18 6.35 2.09 8.93
C ASP A 18 5.22 2.94 8.41
N GLU A 19 5.51 3.81 7.47
CA GLU A 19 4.49 4.63 6.93
C GLU A 19 3.51 3.79 6.15
N ALA A 20 3.99 2.83 5.42
CA ALA A 20 3.11 1.98 4.66
C ALA A 20 2.21 1.15 5.58
N GLU A 21 2.75 0.75 6.71
CA GLU A 21 1.94 -0.03 7.63
C GLU A 21 0.86 0.82 8.28
N ILE A 22 1.13 2.08 8.49
CA ILE A 22 0.13 2.96 9.03
C ILE A 22 -1.01 3.08 8.02
N VAL A 23 -0.67 3.19 6.76
CA VAL A 23 -1.67 3.30 5.73
C VAL A 23 -2.45 1.99 5.64
N GLN A 24 -1.75 0.87 5.77
CA GLN A 24 -2.41 -0.41 5.74
C GLN A 24 -3.45 -0.49 6.86
N GLY A 25 -3.08 -0.05 8.04
CA GLY A 25 -4.00 -0.07 9.16
C GLY A 25 -5.20 0.84 8.93
N LEU A 26 -4.95 1.98 8.31
CA LEU A 26 -6.03 2.89 8.03
C LEU A 26 -6.99 2.22 7.05
N LEU A 27 -6.49 1.58 6.03
CA LEU A 27 -7.35 0.94 5.06
C LEU A 27 -8.12 -0.21 5.71
N ALA A 28 -7.46 -0.91 6.59
CA ALA A 28 -8.12 -2.01 7.27
C ALA A 28 -9.30 -1.51 8.10
N SER A 29 -9.17 -0.33 8.66
CA SER A 29 -10.25 0.19 9.45
C SER A 29 -11.46 0.53 8.60
N PHE A 30 -11.28 0.58 7.28
CA PHE A 30 -12.39 0.83 6.40
C PHE A 30 -12.79 -0.49 5.74
N GLY A 31 -12.29 -1.59 6.20
CA GLY A 31 -12.66 -2.87 5.62
C GLY A 31 -11.91 -3.25 4.37
N ILE A 32 -10.80 -2.55 4.08
CA ILE A 32 -10.06 -2.84 2.88
C ILE A 32 -8.83 -3.63 3.22
N ASP A 33 -8.63 -4.76 2.52
CA ASP A 33 -7.51 -5.57 2.74
C ASP A 33 -6.35 -5.02 1.99
N ALA A 34 -5.31 -4.59 2.57
CA ALA A 34 -4.14 -4.04 1.90
C ALA A 34 -2.91 -4.85 2.23
N THR A 35 -1.99 -4.90 1.31
CA THR A 35 -0.75 -5.62 1.50
C THR A 35 0.40 -4.63 1.43
N VAL A 36 1.37 -4.76 2.30
CA VAL A 36 2.53 -3.91 2.26
C VAL A 36 3.66 -4.72 1.67
N ARG A 37 4.29 -4.20 0.61
CA ARG A 37 5.37 -4.91 0.00
C ARG A 37 6.59 -4.06 0.14
N ALA A 38 7.50 -4.39 0.96
CA ALA A 38 8.69 -3.61 1.16
C ALA A 38 9.80 -4.21 0.38
N ASP A 39 10.50 -3.44 -0.40
CA ASP A 39 11.49 -3.94 -1.18
C ASP A 39 12.75 -3.85 -0.48
N ASP A 40 13.34 -4.90 -0.05
CA ASP A 40 14.48 -4.81 0.62
C ASP A 40 15.58 -5.09 -0.20
N ALA A 41 15.57 -5.11 -1.35
CA ALA A 41 16.61 -5.43 -2.21
C ALA A 41 17.58 -4.43 -2.11
N GLY A 42 17.54 -3.69 -1.26
CA GLY A 42 18.41 -2.66 -1.23
C GLY A 42 19.79 -2.99 -1.35
N GLY A 43 20.13 -4.08 -1.04
CA GLY A 43 21.46 -4.37 -1.16
C GLY A 43 21.99 -4.16 -2.52
N ALA A 44 21.21 -4.36 -3.48
CA ALA A 44 21.70 -4.27 -4.80
C ALA A 44 21.75 -2.88 -5.29
N TYR A 45 20.98 -2.03 -4.81
CA TYR A 45 20.98 -0.70 -5.31
C TYR A 45 21.04 0.26 -4.19
N PRO A 46 22.17 0.47 -3.72
CA PRO A 46 22.32 1.32 -2.62
C PRO A 46 21.81 2.71 -2.82
N PHE A 47 21.89 3.19 -4.02
CA PHE A 47 21.54 4.54 -4.14
C PHE A 47 20.08 4.66 -4.30
N VAL A 48 19.36 3.64 -4.33
CA VAL A 48 18.06 3.78 -4.58
C VAL A 48 17.45 3.95 -3.32
N LEU A 49 16.65 4.72 -3.09
CA LEU A 49 16.06 4.85 -1.88
C LEU A 49 15.67 3.81 -1.29
N SER A 50 16.00 3.05 -1.20
CA SER A 50 15.73 2.08 -0.52
C SER A 50 14.76 2.15 0.36
N GLY A 51 14.24 1.43 0.89
CA GLY A 51 13.31 1.49 1.76
C GLY A 51 12.01 1.71 1.30
N GLY A 52 11.77 1.83 0.21
CA GLY A 52 10.47 2.09 -0.25
C GLY A 52 9.55 0.97 0.06
N ALA A 53 8.32 1.28 0.35
CA ALA A 53 7.32 0.27 0.61
C ALA A 53 6.07 0.62 -0.16
N GLN A 54 5.46 -0.38 -0.77
CA GLN A 54 4.28 -0.14 -1.56
C GLN A 54 3.09 -0.69 -0.83
N VAL A 55 1.96 -0.04 -0.99
CA VAL A 55 0.73 -0.55 -0.42
C VAL A 55 -0.16 -0.95 -1.59
N LEU A 56 -0.58 -2.20 -1.59
CA LEU A 56 -1.38 -2.70 -2.68
C LEU A 56 -2.72 -3.16 -2.18
N VAL A 57 -3.73 -3.02 -2.98
CA VAL A 57 -5.06 -3.49 -2.63
C VAL A 57 -5.63 -4.22 -3.81
N ASN A 58 -6.69 -4.94 -3.61
CA ASN A 58 -7.33 -5.63 -4.67
C ASN A 58 -7.90 -4.63 -5.62
N GLU A 59 -7.89 -4.96 -6.87
CA GLU A 59 -8.38 -4.06 -7.88
C GLU A 59 -9.77 -3.58 -7.55
N SER A 60 -10.61 -4.41 -6.99
CA SER A 60 -11.97 -4.01 -6.71
C SER A 60 -12.03 -2.97 -5.60
N ASP A 61 -10.98 -2.84 -4.82
CA ASP A 61 -10.99 -1.87 -3.75
C ASP A 61 -10.17 -0.64 -4.09
N ALA A 62 -9.58 -0.61 -5.25
CA ALA A 62 -8.63 0.45 -5.56
C ALA A 62 -9.23 1.83 -5.50
N THR A 63 -10.44 2.00 -6.00
CA THR A 63 -11.05 3.31 -6.00
C THR A 63 -11.34 3.77 -4.59
N THR A 64 -11.89 2.89 -3.78
CA THR A 64 -12.21 3.25 -2.42
C THR A 64 -10.94 3.53 -1.64
N ALA A 65 -9.93 2.71 -1.87
CA ALA A 65 -8.67 2.90 -1.16
C ALA A 65 -8.05 4.24 -1.52
N SER A 66 -8.12 4.60 -2.78
CA SER A 66 -7.56 5.87 -3.18
C SER A 66 -8.31 7.02 -2.53
N GLU A 67 -9.59 6.87 -2.39
CA GLU A 67 -10.36 7.92 -1.77
C GLU A 67 -10.02 8.05 -0.30
N VAL A 68 -9.82 6.94 0.37
CA VAL A 68 -9.45 6.97 1.77
C VAL A 68 -8.12 7.70 1.93
N LEU A 69 -7.18 7.40 1.04
CA LEU A 69 -5.90 8.03 1.16
C LEU A 69 -5.97 9.51 0.83
N ALA A 70 -6.80 9.87 -0.10
CA ALA A 70 -6.90 11.28 -0.45
C ALA A 70 -7.49 12.05 0.72
N ASN A 71 -8.45 11.45 1.41
CA ASN A 71 -9.02 12.13 2.50
C ASN A 71 -8.09 12.25 3.67
N ARG A 72 -7.20 11.32 3.82
CA ARG A 72 -6.42 11.36 4.96
C ARG A 72 -5.43 12.46 4.91
N THR A 73 -5.19 12.97 3.77
CA THR A 73 -4.20 13.90 3.74
C THR A 73 -4.65 15.18 4.16
N GLU A 74 -5.78 15.45 4.37
CA GLU A 74 -6.17 16.61 4.74
C GLU A 74 -5.89 16.94 5.97
N ILE A 75 -5.41 17.22 6.54
CA ILE A 75 -5.18 17.56 7.79
C ILE A 75 -4.73 18.54 7.83
#